data_ed1012eae1c2600d63eab723435c5e4e
#
_entry.id   ed1012eae1c2600d63eab723435c5e4e
#
_cell.length_a   1.000
_cell.length_b   1.000
_cell.length_c   1.000
_cell.angle_alpha   90.00
_cell.angle_beta   90.00
_cell.angle_gamma   90.00
#
_symmetry.space_group_name_H-M   'P 1'
#
loop_
_entity.id
_entity.type
_entity.pdbx_description
1 polymer ?
#
loop_
_entity_poly.entity_id
_entity_poly.type
_entity_poly.pdbx_seq_one_letter_code
_entity_poly.pdbx_strand_id
1 'polypeptide(L)'
;SKLLEQKGPSDYAFTLDGNEQFLDANQFRLHWNELTNNLPQSFLDRLLFVEQPFHRDIALTKSIGEALGDWDNAPPIIIDESDGDVESLPKAISLGYKGTSHKNCKGVFKGIINRATINSLNRQSGEQEFLMSGEDLANIGPIANHQDLVVQAALGNESVERNGHHYFNGLSVFDQVIQENML
;
A
#
# COMPACT_ATOMS: atom_id res chain seq x y z
N SER A 1 -5.12 1.42 19.78
CA SER A 1 -4.66 2.81 20.04
C SER A 1 -4.15 2.98 21.47
N LYS A 2 -4.92 2.63 22.51
CA LYS A 2 -4.50 2.80 23.93
C LYS A 2 -3.12 2.19 24.24
N LEU A 3 -2.77 1.05 23.65
CA LEU A 3 -1.47 0.42 23.86
C LEU A 3 -0.33 1.21 23.20
N LEU A 4 -0.56 1.73 21.99
CA LEU A 4 0.41 2.56 21.27
C LEU A 4 0.57 3.92 21.95
N GLU A 5 -0.51 4.51 22.43
CA GLU A 5 -0.47 5.76 23.20
C GLU A 5 0.30 5.63 24.52
N GLN A 6 0.28 4.45 25.14
CA GLN A 6 0.96 4.19 26.43
C GLN A 6 2.40 3.72 26.28
N LYS A 7 2.76 3.05 25.18
CA LYS A 7 4.06 2.34 25.04
C LYS A 7 4.79 2.62 23.72
N GLY A 8 4.13 3.25 22.76
CA GLY A 8 4.69 3.53 21.44
C GLY A 8 5.03 5.00 21.23
N PRO A 9 5.58 5.34 20.07
CA PRO A 9 5.78 6.73 19.66
C PRO A 9 4.42 7.45 19.61
N SER A 10 4.41 8.71 20.00
CA SER A 10 3.21 9.56 19.97
C SER A 10 2.75 9.88 18.55
N ASP A 11 3.64 9.70 17.58
CA ASP A 11 3.38 9.94 16.16
C ASP A 11 3.55 8.62 15.40
N TYR A 12 2.43 8.03 14.99
CA TYR A 12 2.39 6.82 14.17
C TYR A 12 1.28 6.96 13.12
N ALA A 13 1.48 6.30 11.99
CA ALA A 13 0.45 6.06 10.99
C ALA A 13 0.31 4.55 10.77
N PHE A 14 -0.76 4.12 10.15
CA PHE A 14 -0.97 2.72 9.80
C PHE A 14 -1.69 2.59 8.46
N THR A 15 -1.59 1.41 7.88
CA THR A 15 -2.30 0.98 6.69
C THR A 15 -3.11 -0.27 7.01
N LEU A 16 -4.10 -0.57 6.20
CA LEU A 16 -4.83 -1.82 6.23
C LEU A 16 -4.70 -2.48 4.87
N ASP A 17 -4.26 -3.72 4.83
CA ASP A 17 -4.27 -4.50 3.61
C ASP A 17 -5.50 -5.40 3.57
N GLY A 18 -6.33 -5.21 2.56
CA GLY A 18 -7.54 -5.99 2.34
C GLY A 18 -7.29 -7.30 1.62
N ASN A 19 -6.11 -7.50 1.01
CA ASN A 19 -5.69 -8.75 0.35
C ASN A 19 -6.81 -9.40 -0.48
N GLU A 20 -7.50 -8.62 -1.32
CA GLU A 20 -8.54 -9.10 -2.23
C GLU A 20 -9.77 -9.77 -1.57
N GLN A 21 -10.05 -9.48 -0.29
CA GLN A 21 -11.07 -10.20 0.49
C GLN A 21 -12.51 -9.98 0.01
N PHE A 22 -12.79 -8.90 -0.71
CA PHE A 22 -14.15 -8.52 -1.06
C PHE A 22 -14.44 -8.70 -2.55
N LEU A 23 -15.53 -9.41 -2.84
CA LEU A 23 -16.10 -9.58 -4.20
C LEU A 23 -17.23 -8.60 -4.49
N ASP A 24 -17.54 -7.69 -3.55
CA ASP A 24 -18.63 -6.73 -3.63
C ASP A 24 -18.27 -5.46 -2.85
N ALA A 25 -18.46 -4.29 -3.47
CA ALA A 25 -18.15 -3.01 -2.84
C ALA A 25 -19.08 -2.68 -1.67
N ASN A 26 -20.35 -3.09 -1.72
CA ASN A 26 -21.28 -2.86 -0.61
C ASN A 26 -20.91 -3.70 0.62
N GLN A 27 -20.42 -4.92 0.39
CA GLN A 27 -19.92 -5.76 1.47
C GLN A 27 -18.71 -5.11 2.16
N PHE A 28 -17.76 -4.59 1.39
CA PHE A 28 -16.63 -3.84 1.96
C PHE A 28 -17.11 -2.62 2.74
N ARG A 29 -18.02 -1.82 2.17
CA ARG A 29 -18.59 -0.62 2.80
C ARG A 29 -19.28 -0.94 4.13
N LEU A 30 -20.03 -2.04 4.21
CA LEU A 30 -20.66 -2.49 5.46
C LEU A 30 -19.64 -2.83 6.53
N HIS A 31 -18.61 -3.63 6.21
CA HIS A 31 -17.54 -3.98 7.14
C HIS A 31 -16.71 -2.75 7.56
N TRP A 32 -16.46 -1.83 6.62
CA TRP A 32 -15.79 -0.57 6.92
C TRP A 32 -16.58 0.27 7.92
N ASN A 33 -17.86 0.44 7.70
CA ASN A 33 -18.73 1.18 8.61
C ASN A 33 -18.80 0.53 9.99
N GLU A 34 -18.86 -0.79 10.07
CA GLU A 34 -18.82 -1.52 11.34
C GLU A 34 -17.49 -1.30 12.05
N LEU A 35 -16.37 -1.40 11.35
CA LEU A 35 -15.04 -1.16 11.90
C LEU A 35 -14.93 0.26 12.46
N THR A 36 -15.29 1.27 11.66
CA THR A 36 -15.14 2.68 12.03
C THR A 36 -16.06 3.10 13.17
N ASN A 37 -17.26 2.55 13.26
CA ASN A 37 -18.18 2.81 14.38
C ASN A 37 -17.63 2.31 15.75
N ASN A 38 -16.69 1.36 15.73
CA ASN A 38 -16.11 0.78 16.94
C ASN A 38 -14.71 1.36 17.27
N LEU A 39 -14.19 2.28 16.45
CA LEU A 39 -12.86 2.86 16.64
C LEU A 39 -12.94 4.37 16.93
N PRO A 40 -12.05 4.91 17.79
CA PRO A 40 -11.96 6.34 17.99
C PRO A 40 -11.55 7.07 16.71
N GLN A 41 -12.12 8.25 16.45
CA GLN A 41 -11.75 9.08 15.30
C GLN A 41 -10.25 9.40 15.28
N SER A 42 -9.66 9.70 16.43
CA SER A 42 -8.21 9.95 16.56
C SER A 42 -7.31 8.79 16.13
N PHE A 43 -7.85 7.57 16.11
CA PHE A 43 -7.16 6.41 15.53
C PHE A 43 -7.34 6.37 14.02
N LEU A 44 -8.57 6.59 13.54
CA LEU A 44 -8.90 6.59 12.12
C LEU A 44 -8.17 7.69 11.35
N ASP A 45 -7.95 8.86 11.97
CA ASP A 45 -7.19 9.98 11.41
C ASP A 45 -5.72 9.65 11.11
N ARG A 46 -5.23 8.50 11.59
CA ARG A 46 -3.87 8.00 11.36
C ARG A 46 -3.79 6.95 10.26
N LEU A 47 -4.92 6.59 9.66
CA LEU A 47 -4.95 5.69 8.51
C LEU A 47 -4.43 6.41 7.27
N LEU A 48 -3.42 5.84 6.64
CA LEU A 48 -2.89 6.36 5.37
C LEU A 48 -3.74 5.89 4.19
N PHE A 49 -4.05 4.61 4.13
CA PHE A 49 -4.86 4.00 3.06
C PHE A 49 -5.30 2.58 3.43
N VAL A 50 -6.26 2.08 2.65
CA VAL A 50 -6.61 0.67 2.57
C VAL A 50 -6.08 0.13 1.25
N GLU A 51 -5.26 -0.92 1.30
CA GLU A 51 -4.67 -1.57 0.13
C GLU A 51 -5.57 -2.68 -0.37
N GLN A 52 -5.80 -2.77 -1.66
CA GLN A 52 -6.48 -3.82 -2.42
C GLN A 52 -7.62 -4.55 -1.69
N PRO A 53 -8.68 -3.86 -1.24
CA PRO A 53 -9.79 -4.57 -0.58
C PRO A 53 -10.57 -5.46 -1.55
N PHE A 54 -10.69 -5.06 -2.82
CA PHE A 54 -11.45 -5.77 -3.83
C PHE A 54 -10.60 -6.79 -4.58
N HIS A 55 -11.20 -7.96 -4.84
CA HIS A 55 -10.56 -8.99 -5.66
C HIS A 55 -10.19 -8.42 -7.04
N ARG A 56 -9.00 -8.79 -7.56
CA ARG A 56 -8.43 -8.26 -8.80
C ARG A 56 -9.35 -8.38 -10.01
N ASP A 57 -10.18 -9.41 -10.08
CA ASP A 57 -11.11 -9.62 -11.19
C ASP A 57 -12.20 -8.54 -11.27
N ILE A 58 -12.52 -7.88 -10.16
CA ILE A 58 -13.55 -6.85 -10.09
C ILE A 58 -13.01 -5.46 -9.77
N ALA A 59 -11.84 -5.34 -9.17
CA ALA A 59 -11.31 -4.09 -8.62
C ALA A 59 -11.30 -2.94 -9.64
N LEU A 60 -10.94 -3.22 -10.89
CA LEU A 60 -10.90 -2.23 -11.97
C LEU A 60 -12.14 -2.26 -12.88
N THR A 61 -13.31 -2.59 -12.34
CA THR A 61 -14.57 -2.54 -13.08
C THR A 61 -15.31 -1.23 -12.84
N LYS A 62 -16.19 -0.89 -13.79
CA LYS A 62 -17.03 0.30 -13.70
C LYS A 62 -17.95 0.27 -12.46
N SER A 63 -18.45 -0.90 -12.08
CA SER A 63 -19.30 -1.05 -10.89
C SER A 63 -18.58 -0.68 -9.58
N ILE A 64 -17.30 -0.99 -9.45
CA ILE A 64 -16.51 -0.54 -8.31
C ILE A 64 -16.30 0.97 -8.36
N GLY A 65 -16.01 1.56 -9.53
CA GLY A 65 -15.87 3.01 -9.67
C GLY A 65 -17.17 3.76 -9.31
N GLU A 66 -18.32 3.27 -9.74
CA GLU A 66 -19.62 3.83 -9.36
C GLU A 66 -19.83 3.76 -7.83
N ALA A 67 -19.55 2.60 -7.22
CA ALA A 67 -19.69 2.42 -5.78
C ALA A 67 -18.74 3.29 -4.95
N LEU A 68 -17.52 3.54 -5.44
CA LEU A 68 -16.58 4.46 -4.80
C LEU A 68 -17.00 5.92 -4.96
N GLY A 69 -17.52 6.31 -6.15
CA GLY A 69 -18.03 7.64 -6.43
C GLY A 69 -19.25 8.01 -5.59
N ASP A 70 -20.08 7.03 -5.24
CA ASP A 70 -21.28 7.19 -4.40
C ASP A 70 -20.97 7.09 -2.89
N TRP A 71 -19.70 7.09 -2.50
CA TRP A 71 -19.30 6.93 -1.11
C TRP A 71 -18.49 8.12 -0.58
N ASP A 72 -19.18 9.16 -0.10
CA ASP A 72 -18.59 10.43 0.35
C ASP A 72 -17.45 10.30 1.39
N ASN A 73 -17.50 9.28 2.24
CA ASN A 73 -16.52 9.06 3.31
C ASN A 73 -15.71 7.76 3.07
N ALA A 74 -15.49 7.39 1.82
CA ALA A 74 -14.61 6.27 1.51
C ALA A 74 -13.20 6.53 2.06
N PRO A 75 -12.56 5.51 2.67
CA PRO A 75 -11.14 5.65 3.00
C PRO A 75 -10.31 5.84 1.71
N PRO A 76 -9.12 6.43 1.79
CA PRO A 76 -8.19 6.35 0.67
C PRO A 76 -7.91 4.89 0.33
N ILE A 77 -8.18 4.47 -0.90
CA ILE A 77 -7.96 3.08 -1.36
C ILE A 77 -6.90 3.09 -2.45
N ILE A 78 -5.95 2.17 -2.35
CA ILE A 78 -4.94 1.94 -3.39
C ILE A 78 -5.05 0.53 -3.95
N ILE A 79 -4.54 0.33 -5.16
CA ILE A 79 -4.43 -0.99 -5.79
C ILE A 79 -3.08 -1.61 -5.49
N ASP A 80 -3.03 -2.94 -5.43
CA ASP A 80 -1.83 -3.76 -5.34
C ASP A 80 -1.87 -4.89 -6.39
N GLU A 81 -2.56 -6.00 -6.14
CA GLU A 81 -2.65 -7.13 -7.07
C GLU A 81 -3.28 -6.73 -8.41
N SER A 82 -4.08 -5.69 -8.44
CA SER A 82 -4.69 -5.14 -9.67
C SER A 82 -3.72 -4.27 -10.49
N ASP A 83 -2.53 -3.95 -9.98
CA ASP A 83 -1.50 -3.19 -10.71
C ASP A 83 -0.69 -4.12 -11.62
N GLY A 84 -1.33 -4.69 -12.63
CA GLY A 84 -0.76 -5.68 -13.55
C GLY A 84 0.08 -5.08 -14.69
N ASP A 85 -0.29 -3.91 -15.20
CA ASP A 85 0.33 -3.25 -16.35
C ASP A 85 0.37 -1.72 -16.19
N VAL A 86 0.90 -1.01 -17.19
CA VAL A 86 1.08 0.46 -17.14
C VAL A 86 -0.25 1.24 -17.21
N GLU A 87 -1.32 0.63 -17.67
CA GLU A 87 -2.64 1.24 -17.76
C GLU A 87 -3.45 1.04 -16.47
N SER A 88 -3.01 0.14 -15.58
CA SER A 88 -3.73 -0.21 -14.35
C SER A 88 -3.90 0.99 -13.43
N LEU A 89 -2.82 1.74 -13.15
CA LEU A 89 -2.90 2.93 -12.31
C LEU A 89 -3.77 4.05 -12.90
N PRO A 90 -3.59 4.48 -14.16
CA PRO A 90 -4.49 5.46 -14.78
C PRO A 90 -5.98 5.05 -14.69
N LYS A 91 -6.26 3.78 -14.96
CA LYS A 91 -7.62 3.25 -14.85
C LYS A 91 -8.13 3.29 -13.41
N ALA A 92 -7.33 2.86 -12.44
CA ALA A 92 -7.69 2.91 -11.02
C ALA A 92 -8.02 4.34 -10.56
N ILE A 93 -7.18 5.32 -10.91
CA ILE A 93 -7.43 6.73 -10.61
C ILE A 93 -8.77 7.20 -11.20
N SER A 94 -9.07 6.84 -12.45
CA SER A 94 -10.35 7.19 -13.07
C SER A 94 -11.57 6.58 -12.39
N LEU A 95 -11.38 5.52 -11.61
CA LEU A 95 -12.42 4.84 -10.82
C LEU A 95 -12.49 5.33 -9.36
N GLY A 96 -11.64 6.29 -8.95
CA GLY A 96 -11.67 6.88 -7.61
C GLY A 96 -10.62 6.33 -6.64
N TYR A 97 -9.75 5.41 -7.06
CA TYR A 97 -8.61 5.00 -6.24
C TYR A 97 -7.60 6.12 -6.07
N LYS A 98 -6.81 6.05 -5.01
CA LYS A 98 -5.85 7.09 -4.62
C LYS A 98 -4.38 6.71 -4.89
N GLY A 99 -4.12 5.57 -5.51
CA GLY A 99 -2.75 5.19 -5.82
C GLY A 99 -2.53 3.70 -6.01
N THR A 100 -1.27 3.29 -5.82
CA THR A 100 -0.84 1.90 -6.01
C THR A 100 0.27 1.52 -5.05
N SER A 101 0.43 0.21 -4.81
CA SER A 101 1.56 -0.39 -4.12
C SER A 101 2.59 -0.91 -5.12
N HIS A 102 3.86 -0.49 -4.97
CA HIS A 102 4.95 -0.94 -5.83
C HIS A 102 5.66 -2.15 -5.24
N LYS A 103 5.86 -3.16 -6.08
CA LYS A 103 6.72 -4.32 -5.82
C LYS A 103 7.69 -4.48 -6.99
N ASN A 104 8.97 -4.71 -6.74
CA ASN A 104 9.96 -4.86 -7.83
C ASN A 104 9.60 -5.97 -8.81
N CYS A 105 8.95 -7.05 -8.36
CA CYS A 105 8.47 -8.12 -9.22
C CYS A 105 7.42 -7.71 -10.26
N LYS A 106 6.72 -6.59 -10.01
CA LYS A 106 5.77 -6.00 -10.98
C LYS A 106 6.45 -5.15 -12.06
N GLY A 107 7.77 -4.98 -11.96
CA GLY A 107 8.60 -4.25 -12.91
C GLY A 107 9.00 -2.85 -12.44
N VAL A 108 10.32 -2.64 -12.32
CA VAL A 108 10.90 -1.37 -11.86
C VAL A 108 10.54 -0.20 -12.78
N PHE A 109 10.58 -0.40 -14.11
CA PHE A 109 10.20 0.66 -15.05
C PHE A 109 8.73 1.05 -14.94
N LYS A 110 7.82 0.09 -14.70
CA LYS A 110 6.43 0.38 -14.42
C LYS A 110 6.29 1.21 -13.13
N GLY A 111 7.04 0.87 -12.09
CA GLY A 111 7.09 1.67 -10.86
C GLY A 111 7.51 3.13 -11.10
N ILE A 112 8.51 3.36 -11.96
CA ILE A 112 8.95 4.71 -12.35
C ILE A 112 7.84 5.47 -13.10
N ILE A 113 7.15 4.80 -14.02
CA ILE A 113 6.02 5.39 -14.76
C ILE A 113 4.89 5.75 -13.80
N ASN A 114 4.52 4.84 -12.92
CA ASN A 114 3.47 5.05 -11.92
C ASN A 114 3.83 6.23 -10.98
N ARG A 115 5.07 6.31 -10.49
CA ARG A 115 5.53 7.44 -9.68
C ARG A 115 5.47 8.77 -10.45
N ALA A 116 5.90 8.79 -11.71
CA ALA A 116 5.84 9.98 -12.55
C ALA A 116 4.38 10.44 -12.77
N THR A 117 3.47 9.49 -12.97
CA THR A 117 2.02 9.75 -13.11
C THR A 117 1.46 10.37 -11.84
N ILE A 118 1.70 9.76 -10.66
CA ILE A 118 1.27 10.29 -9.36
C ILE A 118 1.81 11.71 -9.13
N ASN A 119 3.10 11.91 -9.35
CA ASN A 119 3.72 13.23 -9.19
C ASN A 119 3.13 14.30 -10.14
N SER A 120 2.73 13.88 -11.35
CA SER A 120 2.08 14.77 -12.31
C SER A 120 0.68 15.16 -11.84
N LEU A 121 -0.11 14.19 -11.38
CA LEU A 121 -1.47 14.40 -10.88
C LEU A 121 -1.48 15.31 -9.63
N ASN A 122 -0.62 15.03 -8.65
CA ASN A 122 -0.49 15.85 -7.44
C ASN A 122 -0.05 17.30 -7.76
N ARG A 123 0.82 17.50 -8.77
CA ARG A 123 1.19 18.84 -9.21
C ARG A 123 0.05 19.56 -9.92
N GLN A 124 -0.81 18.86 -10.62
CA GLN A 124 -1.96 19.45 -11.32
C GLN A 124 -3.07 19.85 -10.35
N SER A 125 -3.34 19.03 -9.32
CA SER A 125 -4.32 19.37 -8.27
C SER A 125 -3.81 20.42 -7.28
N GLY A 126 -2.49 20.55 -7.12
CA GLY A 126 -1.86 21.36 -6.07
C GLY A 126 -1.89 20.70 -4.69
N GLU A 127 -2.32 19.45 -4.59
CA GLU A 127 -2.47 18.67 -3.36
C GLU A 127 -1.73 17.34 -3.46
N GLN A 128 -1.41 16.74 -2.31
CA GLN A 128 -0.82 15.39 -2.23
C GLN A 128 -1.95 14.33 -2.09
N GLU A 129 -2.81 14.28 -3.09
CA GLU A 129 -4.01 13.44 -3.07
C GLU A 129 -3.70 11.99 -3.43
N PHE A 130 -2.73 11.77 -4.33
CA PHE A 130 -2.36 10.45 -4.83
C PHE A 130 -1.04 10.00 -4.22
N LEU A 131 -0.95 8.69 -3.93
CA LEU A 131 0.20 8.12 -3.23
C LEU A 131 0.69 6.82 -3.87
N MET A 132 1.94 6.50 -3.59
CA MET A 132 2.53 5.20 -3.89
C MET A 132 3.12 4.63 -2.61
N SER A 133 2.67 3.44 -2.25
CA SER A 133 3.29 2.59 -1.23
C SER A 133 4.25 1.60 -1.88
N GLY A 134 4.86 0.76 -1.08
CA GLY A 134 5.71 -0.32 -1.57
C GLY A 134 5.78 -1.49 -0.61
N GLU A 135 6.23 -2.62 -1.15
CA GLU A 135 6.41 -3.87 -0.40
C GLU A 135 7.66 -4.61 -0.87
N ASP A 136 8.34 -5.32 0.01
CA ASP A 136 9.59 -6.04 -0.26
C ASP A 136 9.40 -7.52 -0.60
N LEU A 137 8.18 -8.04 -0.61
CA LEU A 137 7.85 -9.44 -0.90
C LEU A 137 8.69 -10.48 -0.14
N ALA A 138 9.04 -10.18 1.11
CA ALA A 138 9.83 -11.07 1.96
C ALA A 138 11.25 -11.37 1.42
N ASN A 139 11.83 -10.49 0.62
CA ASN A 139 13.19 -10.65 0.15
C ASN A 139 14.19 -10.58 1.31
N ILE A 140 15.16 -11.50 1.28
CA ILE A 140 16.22 -11.58 2.29
C ILE A 140 17.48 -10.89 1.76
N GLY A 141 18.19 -10.18 2.68
CA GLY A 141 19.53 -9.66 2.39
C GLY A 141 20.51 -10.79 2.01
N PRO A 142 21.71 -10.44 1.55
CA PRO A 142 22.17 -9.08 1.38
C PRO A 142 21.69 -8.40 0.07
N ILE A 143 21.57 -9.15 -1.04
CA ILE A 143 21.44 -8.54 -2.36
C ILE A 143 19.99 -8.15 -2.68
N ALA A 144 19.09 -9.13 -2.66
CA ALA A 144 17.71 -8.93 -3.13
C ALA A 144 16.97 -7.84 -2.33
N ASN A 145 17.07 -7.91 -1.00
CA ASN A 145 16.46 -6.91 -0.13
C ASN A 145 17.06 -5.50 -0.33
N HIS A 146 18.37 -5.39 -0.50
CA HIS A 146 19.00 -4.08 -0.75
C HIS A 146 18.59 -3.51 -2.11
N GLN A 147 18.46 -4.35 -3.13
CA GLN A 147 17.97 -3.91 -4.44
C GLN A 147 16.53 -3.39 -4.35
N ASP A 148 15.66 -4.08 -3.62
CA ASP A 148 14.29 -3.61 -3.40
C ASP A 148 14.27 -2.26 -2.68
N LEU A 149 15.01 -2.13 -1.58
CA LEU A 149 15.07 -0.88 -0.82
C LEU A 149 15.64 0.29 -1.62
N VAL A 150 16.64 0.06 -2.47
CA VAL A 150 17.18 1.09 -3.36
C VAL A 150 16.11 1.57 -4.34
N VAL A 151 15.31 0.67 -4.90
CA VAL A 151 14.21 1.07 -5.80
C VAL A 151 13.14 1.82 -5.03
N GLN A 152 12.72 1.35 -3.84
CA GLN A 152 11.76 2.06 -3.01
C GLN A 152 12.23 3.49 -2.66
N ALA A 153 13.51 3.63 -2.30
CA ALA A 153 14.13 4.94 -2.04
C ALA A 153 14.16 5.83 -3.29
N ALA A 154 14.52 5.28 -4.46
CA ALA A 154 14.56 6.00 -5.72
C ALA A 154 13.15 6.46 -6.16
N LEU A 155 12.12 5.66 -5.86
CA LEU A 155 10.73 6.03 -6.08
C LEU A 155 10.21 7.04 -5.04
N GLY A 156 10.93 7.29 -3.96
CA GLY A 156 10.50 8.17 -2.87
C GLY A 156 9.31 7.60 -2.11
N ASN A 157 9.24 6.28 -1.93
CA ASN A 157 8.21 5.65 -1.13
C ASN A 157 8.52 5.82 0.36
N GLU A 158 7.63 6.49 1.08
CA GLU A 158 7.75 6.73 2.53
C GLU A 158 7.17 5.58 3.36
N SER A 159 6.30 4.78 2.76
CA SER A 159 5.64 3.63 3.36
C SER A 159 6.03 2.38 2.59
N VAL A 160 6.75 1.47 3.26
CA VAL A 160 7.21 0.21 2.68
C VAL A 160 6.90 -0.92 3.65
N GLU A 161 6.06 -1.84 3.23
CA GLU A 161 5.73 -3.02 4.02
C GLU A 161 6.89 -4.02 3.98
N ARG A 162 7.26 -4.53 5.15
CA ARG A 162 8.38 -5.44 5.34
C ARG A 162 7.88 -6.80 5.84
N ASN A 163 7.77 -7.77 4.94
CA ASN A 163 7.19 -9.09 5.22
C ASN A 163 8.20 -10.17 5.65
N GLY A 164 9.48 -10.02 5.29
CA GLY A 164 10.50 -11.04 5.51
C GLY A 164 10.67 -11.45 6.96
N HIS A 165 10.57 -10.53 7.91
CA HIS A 165 10.76 -10.78 9.34
C HIS A 165 9.71 -11.73 9.96
N HIS A 166 8.57 -11.94 9.32
CA HIS A 166 7.54 -12.90 9.78
C HIS A 166 7.89 -14.35 9.44
N TYR A 167 8.70 -14.56 8.41
CA TYR A 167 8.95 -15.89 7.85
C TYR A 167 10.38 -16.35 8.04
N PHE A 168 11.33 -15.45 8.26
CA PHE A 168 12.75 -15.73 8.27
C PHE A 168 13.42 -15.16 9.51
N ASN A 169 14.40 -15.91 10.01
CA ASN A 169 15.21 -15.49 11.17
C ASN A 169 16.38 -14.62 10.71
N GLY A 170 16.08 -13.54 10.00
CA GLY A 170 17.06 -12.62 9.45
C GLY A 170 18.06 -13.30 8.52
N LEU A 171 19.35 -13.04 8.74
CA LEU A 171 20.44 -13.59 7.95
C LEU A 171 20.90 -14.98 8.41
N SER A 172 20.16 -15.66 9.29
CA SER A 172 20.58 -16.92 9.92
C SER A 172 20.82 -18.08 8.94
N VAL A 173 20.38 -17.94 7.69
CA VAL A 173 20.65 -18.89 6.60
C VAL A 173 22.09 -18.80 6.04
N PHE A 174 22.79 -17.71 6.37
CA PHE A 174 24.18 -17.50 5.96
C PHE A 174 25.14 -17.84 7.09
N ASP A 175 26.40 -18.07 6.75
CA ASP A 175 27.44 -18.27 7.76
C ASP A 175 27.69 -16.99 8.58
N GLN A 176 28.35 -17.16 9.75
CA GLN A 176 28.54 -16.08 10.69
C GLN A 176 29.36 -14.92 10.11
N VAL A 177 30.32 -15.20 9.23
CA VAL A 177 31.16 -14.17 8.60
C VAL A 177 30.31 -13.25 7.71
N ILE A 178 29.36 -13.81 6.98
CA ILE A 178 28.43 -13.02 6.16
C ILE A 178 27.52 -12.20 7.07
N GLN A 179 26.96 -12.79 8.12
CA GLN A 179 26.08 -12.10 9.04
C GLN A 179 26.77 -10.88 9.69
N GLU A 180 28.02 -11.04 10.16
CA GLU A 180 28.80 -9.98 10.84
C GLU A 180 29.20 -8.85 9.87
N ASN A 181 29.43 -9.14 8.59
CA ASN A 181 29.80 -8.12 7.60
C ASN A 181 28.60 -7.36 7.03
N MET A 182 27.37 -7.78 7.34
CA MET A 182 26.14 -7.17 6.85
C MET A 182 25.45 -6.23 7.85
N LEU A 183 25.90 -6.24 9.10
CA LEU A 183 25.44 -5.37 10.17
C LEU A 183 26.33 -4.14 10.31
#